data_5f17b84b346acc93aea2051962fdab13
#
_entry.id   5f17b84b346acc93aea2051962fdab13
#
_cell.length_a   1.000
_cell.length_b   1.000
_cell.length_c   1.000
_cell.angle_alpha   90.00
_cell.angle_beta   90.00
_cell.angle_gamma   90.00
#
_symmetry.space_group_name_H-M   'P 1'
#
loop_
_entity.id
_entity.type
_entity.pdbx_description
1 polymer ?
#
loop_
_entity_poly.entity_id
_entity_poly.type
_entity_poly.pdbx_seq_one_letter_code
_entity_poly.pdbx_strand_id
1 'polypeptide(L)'
;MPTHEFEDRRAFLTSLSTPGGPLTVDAPHATINDRRYFRRIDGEPIPTRTRLRLHERILADWRASRTQVRRDRVSILMAGSPGAGKSTAQAHLVGERARGWRHLDADEFKLRLLAAAVEDGSLQQMLPEELRAAQGHPSRFYPNELSALVHIESNLLLETAVAQSLSVGENVIIDGTMAWKPWAIELVTRLERDRYTIHVADVEASRELATARIVHRWQQGLTAALNASEDDPATRMGGRWLPISAVDRLFTDTRLPDGKPLHDRSVSELNAREVSEESPAVTRYDLYRTFAVDQGPEHIERRERTTGGRLERTWSATNTQDPKCAGRTPEPEIDHM
;
A
#
# COMPACT_ATOMS: atom_id res chain seq x y z
N MET A 1 -3.05 -27.54 -4.44
CA MET A 1 -1.62 -27.71 -4.11
C MET A 1 -1.49 -28.30 -2.71
N PRO A 2 -0.70 -29.35 -2.47
CA PRO A 2 -0.40 -29.84 -1.13
C PRO A 2 0.33 -28.79 -0.31
N THR A 3 0.17 -28.81 1.02
CA THR A 3 0.76 -27.83 1.93
C THR A 3 2.29 -27.70 1.77
N HIS A 4 2.96 -28.77 1.54
CA HIS A 4 4.42 -28.84 1.35
C HIS A 4 4.89 -28.09 0.08
N GLU A 5 4.13 -28.11 -1.02
CA GLU A 5 4.48 -27.36 -2.23
C GLU A 5 4.38 -25.83 -2.03
N PHE A 6 3.45 -25.36 -1.19
CA PHE A 6 3.38 -23.95 -0.80
C PHE A 6 4.60 -23.54 0.03
N GLU A 7 5.03 -24.39 0.97
CA GLU A 7 6.19 -24.09 1.81
C GLU A 7 7.49 -24.10 1.00
N ASP A 8 7.65 -25.02 0.09
CA ASP A 8 8.82 -25.08 -0.80
C ASP A 8 8.89 -23.84 -1.70
N ARG A 9 7.75 -23.43 -2.27
CA ARG A 9 7.67 -22.22 -3.08
C ARG A 9 7.93 -20.96 -2.25
N ARG A 10 7.38 -20.89 -1.04
CA ARG A 10 7.63 -19.79 -0.10
C ARG A 10 9.12 -19.71 0.25
N ALA A 11 9.75 -20.82 0.58
CA ALA A 11 11.18 -20.89 0.90
C ALA A 11 12.02 -20.42 -0.30
N PHE A 12 11.68 -20.86 -1.51
CA PHE A 12 12.34 -20.45 -2.74
C PHE A 12 12.22 -18.93 -2.96
N LEU A 13 11.01 -18.36 -2.94
CA LEU A 13 10.81 -16.93 -3.11
C LEU A 13 11.51 -16.10 -2.01
N THR A 14 11.51 -16.62 -0.77
CA THR A 14 12.23 -16.00 0.34
C THR A 14 13.72 -15.92 0.07
N SER A 15 14.33 -17.01 -0.42
CA SER A 15 15.76 -17.06 -0.75
C SER A 15 16.15 -16.04 -1.82
N LEU A 16 15.27 -15.82 -2.80
CA LEU A 16 15.49 -14.84 -3.87
C LEU A 16 15.25 -13.38 -3.43
N SER A 17 14.57 -13.19 -2.31
CA SER A 17 14.20 -11.85 -1.79
C SER A 17 15.10 -11.38 -0.64
N THR A 18 16.21 -12.06 -0.38
CA THR A 18 17.23 -11.62 0.58
C THR A 18 17.94 -10.36 0.07
N PRO A 19 18.57 -9.56 0.93
CA PRO A 19 19.33 -8.38 0.51
C PRO A 19 20.36 -8.73 -0.58
N GLY A 20 20.31 -8.01 -1.71
CA GLY A 20 21.13 -8.30 -2.91
C GLY A 20 20.61 -9.45 -3.77
N GLY A 21 19.51 -10.08 -3.39
CA GLY A 21 18.90 -11.14 -4.18
C GLY A 21 18.15 -10.63 -5.42
N PRO A 22 17.80 -11.56 -6.34
CA PRO A 22 17.21 -11.18 -7.62
C PRO A 22 15.76 -10.68 -7.55
N LEU A 23 15.05 -10.89 -6.45
CA LEU A 23 13.67 -10.37 -6.26
C LEU A 23 13.64 -9.23 -5.23
N THR A 24 14.64 -8.34 -5.26
CA THR A 24 14.66 -7.11 -4.46
C THR A 24 14.29 -5.88 -5.31
N VAL A 25 13.85 -4.81 -4.65
CA VAL A 25 13.42 -3.57 -5.32
C VAL A 25 14.55 -2.86 -6.06
N ASP A 26 15.78 -3.09 -5.62
CA ASP A 26 17.04 -2.53 -6.13
C ASP A 26 17.84 -3.51 -6.99
N ALA A 27 17.29 -4.69 -7.30
CA ALA A 27 17.94 -5.69 -8.13
C ALA A 27 18.43 -5.08 -9.46
N PRO A 28 19.56 -5.52 -10.02
CA PRO A 28 20.09 -4.97 -11.28
C PRO A 28 19.10 -5.04 -12.46
N HIS A 29 18.21 -6.01 -12.44
CA HIS A 29 17.18 -6.23 -13.46
C HIS A 29 15.79 -5.74 -13.06
N ALA A 30 15.65 -5.08 -11.88
CA ALA A 30 14.46 -4.31 -11.60
C ALA A 30 14.26 -3.25 -12.69
N THR A 31 13.01 -2.96 -13.08
CA THR A 31 12.71 -2.10 -14.24
C THR A 31 13.42 -0.76 -14.18
N ILE A 32 13.55 -0.18 -12.98
CA ILE A 32 14.21 1.11 -12.75
C ILE A 32 15.71 1.09 -13.06
N ASN A 33 16.36 -0.07 -12.99
CA ASN A 33 17.78 -0.27 -13.25
C ASN A 33 18.06 -0.83 -14.67
N ASP A 34 17.02 -1.27 -15.37
CA ASP A 34 17.12 -1.86 -16.69
C ASP A 34 17.18 -0.77 -17.77
N ARG A 35 18.29 -0.75 -18.53
CA ARG A 35 18.53 0.23 -19.61
C ARG A 35 17.50 0.15 -20.75
N ARG A 36 16.76 -0.91 -20.89
CA ARG A 36 15.65 -1.05 -21.85
C ARG A 36 14.51 -0.11 -21.49
N TYR A 37 14.30 0.16 -20.19
CA TYR A 37 13.20 0.93 -19.65
C TYR A 37 13.64 2.31 -19.18
N PHE A 38 14.81 2.45 -18.56
CA PHE A 38 15.28 3.69 -17.98
C PHE A 38 16.73 4.01 -18.39
N ARG A 39 17.03 5.31 -18.50
CA ARG A 39 18.39 5.85 -18.59
C ARG A 39 18.64 6.67 -17.34
N ARG A 40 19.90 6.75 -16.91
CA ARG A 40 20.29 7.65 -15.82
C ARG A 40 20.86 8.93 -16.39
N ILE A 41 20.30 10.09 -15.97
CA ILE A 41 20.80 11.43 -16.28
C ILE A 41 21.01 12.11 -14.93
N ASP A 42 22.22 12.51 -14.63
CA ASP A 42 22.62 13.09 -13.34
C ASP A 42 22.20 12.23 -12.13
N GLY A 43 22.24 10.90 -12.28
CA GLY A 43 21.82 9.93 -11.27
C GLY A 43 20.33 9.62 -11.25
N GLU A 44 19.49 10.46 -11.85
CA GLU A 44 18.04 10.29 -11.87
C GLU A 44 17.58 9.30 -12.95
N PRO A 45 16.61 8.42 -12.63
CA PRO A 45 16.07 7.47 -13.58
C PRO A 45 15.06 8.15 -14.51
N ILE A 46 15.41 8.27 -15.77
CA ILE A 46 14.55 8.85 -16.81
C ILE A 46 14.00 7.73 -17.69
N PRO A 47 12.68 7.60 -17.85
CA PRO A 47 12.09 6.56 -18.67
C PRO A 47 12.47 6.76 -20.16
N THR A 48 12.72 5.66 -20.86
CA THR A 48 12.86 5.69 -22.33
C THR A 48 11.54 6.14 -22.96
N ARG A 49 11.61 6.61 -24.20
CA ARG A 49 10.40 7.09 -24.93
C ARG A 49 9.29 6.03 -25.00
N THR A 50 9.65 4.77 -25.18
CA THR A 50 8.68 3.65 -25.18
C THR A 50 8.08 3.45 -23.79
N ARG A 51 8.89 3.52 -22.74
CA ARG A 51 8.40 3.36 -21.36
C ARG A 51 7.54 4.54 -20.94
N LEU A 52 7.88 5.76 -21.34
CA LEU A 52 7.07 6.94 -21.09
C LEU A 52 5.67 6.81 -21.71
N ARG A 53 5.56 6.34 -22.96
CA ARG A 53 4.25 6.08 -23.59
C ARG A 53 3.42 5.03 -22.85
N LEU A 54 4.08 4.00 -22.29
CA LEU A 54 3.40 3.02 -21.42
C LEU A 54 2.88 3.69 -20.15
N HIS A 55 3.68 4.54 -19.50
CA HIS A 55 3.25 5.31 -18.31
C HIS A 55 2.04 6.20 -18.63
N GLU A 56 2.09 6.93 -19.74
CA GLU A 56 0.98 7.78 -20.19
C GLU A 56 -0.31 6.96 -20.41
N ARG A 57 -0.21 5.80 -21.07
CA ARG A 57 -1.35 4.89 -21.25
C ARG A 57 -1.89 4.39 -19.91
N ILE A 58 -1.03 3.88 -19.02
CA ILE A 58 -1.43 3.37 -17.70
C ILE A 58 -2.15 4.46 -16.89
N LEU A 59 -1.62 5.68 -16.88
CA LEU A 59 -2.21 6.80 -16.15
C LEU A 59 -3.55 7.24 -16.78
N ALA A 60 -3.66 7.24 -18.11
CA ALA A 60 -4.91 7.55 -18.80
C ALA A 60 -6.00 6.51 -18.48
N ASP A 61 -5.68 5.22 -18.58
CA ASP A 61 -6.60 4.12 -18.28
C ASP A 61 -7.01 4.12 -16.79
N TRP A 62 -6.05 4.35 -15.88
CA TRP A 62 -6.32 4.50 -14.46
C TRP A 62 -7.26 5.68 -14.21
N ARG A 63 -7.02 6.83 -14.84
CA ARG A 63 -7.85 8.02 -14.67
C ARG A 63 -9.26 7.79 -15.21
N ALA A 64 -9.39 7.12 -16.36
CA ALA A 64 -10.67 6.79 -16.99
C ALA A 64 -11.50 5.78 -16.18
N SER A 65 -10.87 4.95 -15.36
CA SER A 65 -11.55 3.93 -14.55
C SER A 65 -12.51 4.50 -13.51
N ARG A 66 -12.36 5.79 -13.12
CA ARG A 66 -13.22 6.51 -12.18
C ARG A 66 -13.50 7.92 -12.66
N THR A 67 -14.72 8.18 -13.09
CA THR A 67 -15.13 9.47 -13.67
C THR A 67 -15.95 10.35 -12.74
N GLN A 68 -16.50 9.78 -11.64
CA GLN A 68 -17.42 10.46 -10.72
C GLN A 68 -16.72 10.94 -9.44
N VAL A 69 -15.42 11.27 -9.52
CA VAL A 69 -14.65 11.72 -8.36
C VAL A 69 -15.05 13.12 -7.97
N ARG A 70 -15.36 13.33 -6.68
CA ARG A 70 -15.67 14.64 -6.10
C ARG A 70 -14.42 15.52 -6.03
N ARG A 71 -14.61 16.83 -5.94
CA ARG A 71 -13.53 17.83 -5.92
C ARG A 71 -13.66 18.78 -4.74
N ASP A 72 -13.78 18.19 -3.55
CA ASP A 72 -13.97 18.97 -2.31
C ASP A 72 -12.64 19.20 -1.58
N ARG A 73 -11.50 18.74 -2.14
CA ARG A 73 -10.17 18.79 -1.52
C ARG A 73 -10.13 18.08 -0.16
N VAL A 74 -10.67 16.88 -0.09
CA VAL A 74 -10.61 16.03 1.08
C VAL A 74 -9.64 14.88 0.80
N SER A 75 -8.75 14.58 1.73
CA SER A 75 -7.82 13.46 1.64
C SER A 75 -7.98 12.52 2.83
N ILE A 76 -7.93 11.21 2.53
CA ILE A 76 -7.73 10.15 3.53
C ILE A 76 -6.34 9.57 3.29
N LEU A 77 -5.45 9.69 4.25
CA LEU A 77 -4.14 9.06 4.24
C LEU A 77 -4.23 7.76 5.02
N MET A 78 -4.07 6.64 4.31
CA MET A 78 -3.99 5.33 4.95
C MET A 78 -2.58 5.11 5.47
N ALA A 79 -2.45 4.71 6.72
CA ALA A 79 -1.20 4.30 7.36
C ALA A 79 -1.30 2.85 7.83
N GLY A 80 -0.16 2.24 8.13
CA GLY A 80 -0.10 0.90 8.71
C GLY A 80 0.62 -0.13 7.86
N SER A 81 1.05 -1.20 8.53
CA SER A 81 1.86 -2.25 7.92
C SER A 81 1.11 -2.99 6.78
N PRO A 82 1.84 -3.60 5.84
CA PRO A 82 1.23 -4.57 4.93
C PRO A 82 0.56 -5.70 5.71
N GLY A 83 -0.64 -6.10 5.31
CA GLY A 83 -1.42 -7.13 6.03
C GLY A 83 -2.27 -6.60 7.18
N ALA A 84 -2.13 -5.33 7.61
CA ALA A 84 -2.90 -4.76 8.71
C ALA A 84 -4.41 -4.65 8.46
N GLY A 85 -4.86 -4.65 7.19
CA GLY A 85 -6.30 -4.60 6.88
C GLY A 85 -6.77 -3.24 6.33
N LYS A 86 -5.86 -2.41 5.83
CA LYS A 86 -6.15 -1.07 5.29
C LYS A 86 -7.32 -1.04 4.30
N SER A 87 -7.36 -1.97 3.34
CA SER A 87 -8.43 -2.00 2.34
C SER A 87 -9.82 -2.22 2.95
N THR A 88 -9.92 -3.00 4.03
CA THR A 88 -11.16 -3.21 4.76
C THR A 88 -11.58 -1.96 5.54
N ALA A 89 -10.63 -1.33 6.25
CA ALA A 89 -10.87 -0.06 6.95
C ALA A 89 -11.29 1.04 5.96
N GLN A 90 -10.61 1.14 4.83
CA GLN A 90 -10.96 2.06 3.76
C GLN A 90 -12.39 1.84 3.25
N ALA A 91 -12.79 0.59 2.99
CA ALA A 91 -14.13 0.27 2.55
C ALA A 91 -15.20 0.71 3.58
N HIS A 92 -14.93 0.55 4.87
CA HIS A 92 -15.81 1.04 5.94
C HIS A 92 -15.86 2.58 5.99
N LEU A 93 -14.72 3.26 5.82
CA LEU A 93 -14.64 4.72 5.88
C LEU A 93 -15.44 5.42 4.78
N VAL A 94 -15.38 4.90 3.56
CA VAL A 94 -16.02 5.55 2.41
C VAL A 94 -17.36 4.92 2.02
N GLY A 95 -17.60 3.65 2.35
CA GLY A 95 -18.83 2.93 2.11
C GLY A 95 -19.36 3.10 0.68
N GLU A 96 -20.64 3.40 0.53
CA GLU A 96 -21.30 3.63 -0.77
C GLU A 96 -20.75 4.86 -1.52
N ARG A 97 -20.08 5.77 -0.83
CA ARG A 97 -19.46 6.98 -1.40
C ARG A 97 -18.11 6.71 -2.08
N ALA A 98 -17.63 5.46 -2.12
CA ALA A 98 -16.34 5.08 -2.71
C ALA A 98 -16.14 5.59 -4.16
N ARG A 99 -17.22 5.76 -4.93
CA ARG A 99 -17.17 6.31 -6.30
C ARG A 99 -16.72 7.78 -6.34
N GLY A 100 -16.96 8.52 -5.26
CA GLY A 100 -16.57 9.93 -5.14
C GLY A 100 -15.09 10.14 -4.81
N TRP A 101 -14.30 9.08 -4.68
CA TRP A 101 -12.91 9.12 -4.25
C TRP A 101 -11.96 8.56 -5.31
N ARG A 102 -10.85 9.26 -5.52
CA ARG A 102 -9.71 8.75 -6.29
C ARG A 102 -8.83 7.92 -5.38
N HIS A 103 -8.71 6.64 -5.66
CA HIS A 103 -7.80 5.76 -4.94
C HIS A 103 -6.41 5.81 -5.56
N LEU A 104 -5.41 6.12 -4.75
CA LEU A 104 -4.02 6.32 -5.10
C LEU A 104 -3.18 5.26 -4.37
N ASP A 105 -2.89 4.17 -5.05
CA ASP A 105 -2.18 3.00 -4.52
C ASP A 105 -1.09 2.54 -5.49
N ALA A 106 0.15 2.48 -5.01
CA ALA A 106 1.28 1.98 -5.79
C ALA A 106 1.07 0.53 -6.25
N ASP A 107 0.32 -0.27 -5.49
CA ASP A 107 0.07 -1.67 -5.83
C ASP A 107 -0.82 -1.81 -7.06
N GLU A 108 -1.77 -0.89 -7.28
CA GLU A 108 -2.55 -0.83 -8.52
C GLU A 108 -1.64 -0.58 -9.72
N PHE A 109 -0.66 0.31 -9.61
CA PHE A 109 0.29 0.58 -10.69
C PHE A 109 1.26 -0.60 -10.91
N LYS A 110 1.66 -1.34 -9.85
CA LYS A 110 2.42 -2.59 -10.02
C LYS A 110 1.66 -3.60 -10.86
N LEU A 111 0.37 -3.82 -10.55
CA LEU A 111 -0.49 -4.73 -11.32
C LEU A 111 -0.56 -4.33 -12.79
N ARG A 112 -0.74 -3.05 -13.09
CA ARG A 112 -0.82 -2.54 -14.47
C ARG A 112 0.51 -2.69 -15.23
N LEU A 113 1.65 -2.44 -14.57
CA LEU A 113 2.98 -2.63 -15.14
C LEU A 113 3.25 -4.11 -15.45
N LEU A 114 2.91 -5.01 -14.52
CA LEU A 114 3.08 -6.45 -14.70
C LEU A 114 2.11 -7.01 -15.76
N ALA A 115 0.87 -6.54 -15.80
CA ALA A 115 -0.10 -6.92 -16.84
C ALA A 115 0.41 -6.51 -18.23
N ALA A 116 0.94 -5.30 -18.38
CA ALA A 116 1.54 -4.85 -19.63
C ALA A 116 2.76 -5.72 -20.03
N ALA A 117 3.58 -6.13 -19.06
CA ALA A 117 4.72 -7.02 -19.32
C ALA A 117 4.29 -8.45 -19.71
N VAL A 118 3.13 -8.91 -19.24
CA VAL A 118 2.52 -10.17 -19.70
C VAL A 118 2.02 -10.01 -21.14
N GLU A 119 1.32 -8.91 -21.43
CA GLU A 119 0.71 -8.61 -22.73
C GLU A 119 1.77 -8.51 -23.84
N ASP A 120 2.89 -7.82 -23.59
CA ASP A 120 3.96 -7.60 -24.56
C ASP A 120 5.06 -8.69 -24.54
N GLY A 121 4.93 -9.72 -23.68
CA GLY A 121 5.86 -10.82 -23.55
C GLY A 121 7.19 -10.48 -22.86
N SER A 122 7.33 -9.26 -22.31
CA SER A 122 8.57 -8.83 -21.66
C SER A 122 8.75 -9.37 -20.23
N LEU A 123 7.72 -9.96 -19.63
CA LEU A 123 7.77 -10.45 -18.25
C LEU A 123 8.95 -11.39 -17.99
N GLN A 124 9.19 -12.34 -18.92
CA GLN A 124 10.29 -13.28 -18.80
C GLN A 124 11.66 -12.60 -18.85
N GLN A 125 11.77 -11.47 -19.53
CA GLN A 125 13.00 -10.70 -19.63
C GLN A 125 13.31 -9.90 -18.35
N MET A 126 12.35 -9.79 -17.43
CA MET A 126 12.56 -9.20 -16.10
C MET A 126 13.27 -10.16 -15.14
N LEU A 127 13.46 -11.43 -15.51
CA LEU A 127 14.18 -12.41 -14.72
C LEU A 127 15.63 -12.52 -15.19
N PRO A 128 16.60 -12.72 -14.27
CA PRO A 128 17.95 -13.11 -14.63
C PRO A 128 17.95 -14.42 -15.43
N GLU A 129 18.97 -14.61 -16.24
CA GLU A 129 19.06 -15.77 -17.14
C GLU A 129 19.06 -17.10 -16.36
N GLU A 130 19.73 -17.14 -15.22
CA GLU A 130 19.80 -18.30 -14.34
C GLU A 130 18.41 -18.73 -13.83
N LEU A 131 17.56 -17.75 -13.50
CA LEU A 131 16.19 -18.03 -13.07
C LEU A 131 15.29 -18.41 -14.24
N ARG A 132 15.56 -17.91 -15.45
CA ARG A 132 14.85 -18.32 -16.67
C ARG A 132 15.19 -19.75 -17.06
N ALA A 133 16.48 -20.13 -16.97
CA ALA A 133 16.95 -21.47 -17.28
C ALA A 133 16.48 -22.53 -16.26
N ALA A 134 16.34 -22.16 -14.99
CA ALA A 134 15.85 -23.04 -13.93
C ALA A 134 14.34 -23.37 -14.02
N GLN A 135 13.63 -22.87 -15.02
CA GLN A 135 12.18 -23.08 -15.22
C GLN A 135 11.80 -24.54 -15.62
N GLY A 136 12.72 -25.50 -15.53
CA GLY A 136 12.44 -26.90 -15.80
C GLY A 136 11.62 -27.65 -14.74
N HIS A 137 11.40 -27.10 -13.53
CA HIS A 137 10.58 -27.71 -12.46
C HIS A 137 10.30 -26.75 -11.30
N PRO A 138 9.23 -26.76 -10.69
CA PRO A 138 7.79 -26.39 -10.82
C PRO A 138 7.57 -24.89 -10.84
N SER A 139 8.45 -24.10 -11.34
CA SER A 139 8.54 -22.68 -10.98
C SER A 139 8.39 -21.74 -12.17
N ARG A 140 7.26 -21.80 -12.83
CA ARG A 140 6.78 -20.63 -13.56
C ARG A 140 6.48 -19.54 -12.53
N PHE A 141 7.23 -18.43 -12.57
CA PHE A 141 6.88 -17.27 -11.76
C PHE A 141 5.54 -16.69 -12.21
N TYR A 142 4.66 -16.43 -11.25
CA TYR A 142 3.48 -15.65 -11.50
C TYR A 142 3.83 -14.16 -11.50
N PRO A 143 3.17 -13.34 -12.34
CA PRO A 143 3.51 -11.92 -12.47
C PRO A 143 3.58 -11.18 -11.12
N ASN A 144 2.62 -11.41 -10.22
CA ASN A 144 2.58 -10.74 -8.91
C ASN A 144 3.70 -11.16 -7.95
N GLU A 145 4.37 -12.27 -8.19
CA GLU A 145 5.57 -12.66 -7.44
C GLU A 145 6.78 -11.80 -7.81
N LEU A 146 6.74 -11.13 -8.96
CA LEU A 146 7.77 -10.21 -9.44
C LEU A 146 7.48 -8.74 -9.07
N SER A 147 6.49 -8.47 -8.21
CA SER A 147 6.06 -7.10 -7.89
C SER A 147 7.16 -6.22 -7.29
N ALA A 148 8.20 -6.81 -6.67
CA ALA A 148 9.36 -6.06 -6.19
C ALA A 148 10.13 -5.40 -7.34
N LEU A 149 10.21 -6.03 -8.51
CA LEU A 149 10.98 -5.56 -9.66
C LEU A 149 10.40 -4.30 -10.33
N VAL A 150 9.12 -4.03 -10.12
CA VAL A 150 8.41 -2.84 -10.63
C VAL A 150 8.10 -1.83 -9.53
N HIS A 151 8.57 -2.05 -8.29
CA HIS A 151 8.19 -1.25 -7.12
C HIS A 151 8.57 0.22 -7.26
N ILE A 152 9.82 0.54 -7.57
CA ILE A 152 10.28 1.94 -7.66
C ILE A 152 9.57 2.63 -8.83
N GLU A 153 9.40 1.95 -9.95
CA GLU A 153 8.67 2.49 -11.10
C GLU A 153 7.20 2.75 -10.78
N SER A 154 6.54 1.86 -10.03
CA SER A 154 5.15 2.08 -9.61
C SER A 154 4.98 3.32 -8.72
N ASN A 155 5.99 3.64 -7.91
CA ASN A 155 6.00 4.86 -7.11
C ASN A 155 6.12 6.12 -7.98
N LEU A 156 6.87 6.10 -9.10
CA LEU A 156 6.90 7.22 -10.05
C LEU A 156 5.53 7.48 -10.68
N LEU A 157 4.79 6.41 -11.01
CA LEU A 157 3.42 6.51 -11.50
C LEU A 157 2.48 7.04 -10.41
N LEU A 158 2.60 6.55 -9.17
CA LEU A 158 1.82 7.04 -8.04
C LEU A 158 2.04 8.54 -7.81
N GLU A 159 3.29 9.01 -7.78
CA GLU A 159 3.60 10.43 -7.59
C GLU A 159 3.00 11.30 -8.71
N THR A 160 3.04 10.82 -9.95
CA THR A 160 2.39 11.50 -11.08
C THR A 160 0.88 11.53 -10.92
N ALA A 161 0.27 10.42 -10.50
CA ALA A 161 -1.17 10.32 -10.26
C ALA A 161 -1.62 11.23 -9.10
N VAL A 162 -0.84 11.28 -8.00
CA VAL A 162 -1.04 12.21 -6.89
C VAL A 162 -1.02 13.65 -7.40
N ALA A 163 0.04 14.02 -8.16
CA ALA A 163 0.16 15.37 -8.71
C ALA A 163 -1.06 15.77 -9.55
N GLN A 164 -1.48 14.88 -10.46
CA GLN A 164 -2.64 15.12 -11.32
C GLN A 164 -3.94 15.27 -10.52
N SER A 165 -4.16 14.43 -9.50
CA SER A 165 -5.38 14.46 -8.70
C SER A 165 -5.47 15.71 -7.82
N LEU A 166 -4.36 16.08 -7.17
CA LEU A 166 -4.29 17.27 -6.33
C LEU A 166 -4.47 18.55 -7.14
N SER A 167 -3.91 18.63 -8.35
CA SER A 167 -3.99 19.82 -9.21
C SER A 167 -5.44 20.20 -9.56
N VAL A 168 -6.35 19.23 -9.61
CA VAL A 168 -7.77 19.44 -9.92
C VAL A 168 -8.69 19.37 -8.70
N GLY A 169 -8.11 19.22 -7.50
CA GLY A 169 -8.84 19.22 -6.23
C GLY A 169 -9.69 17.98 -5.97
N GLU A 170 -9.35 16.82 -6.58
CA GLU A 170 -10.09 15.58 -6.36
C GLU A 170 -10.02 15.12 -4.90
N ASN A 171 -11.12 14.52 -4.40
CA ASN A 171 -11.09 13.77 -3.16
C ASN A 171 -10.23 12.53 -3.35
N VAL A 172 -9.22 12.34 -2.49
CA VAL A 172 -8.21 11.30 -2.65
C VAL A 172 -8.12 10.40 -1.44
N ILE A 173 -7.91 9.11 -1.68
CA ILE A 173 -7.44 8.15 -0.69
C ILE A 173 -6.05 7.74 -1.13
N ILE A 174 -5.04 8.04 -0.31
CA ILE A 174 -3.65 7.71 -0.60
C ILE A 174 -3.24 6.54 0.29
N ASP A 175 -3.04 5.36 -0.32
CA ASP A 175 -2.59 4.17 0.41
C ASP A 175 -1.07 4.21 0.58
N GLY A 176 -0.64 4.06 1.81
CA GLY A 176 0.76 4.03 2.19
C GLY A 176 0.97 3.31 3.51
N THR A 177 2.21 3.24 3.94
CA THR A 177 2.56 2.74 5.27
C THR A 177 2.85 3.86 6.26
N MET A 178 3.18 5.06 5.79
CA MET A 178 3.77 6.16 6.56
C MET A 178 5.05 5.75 7.34
N ALA A 179 5.66 4.63 6.98
CA ALA A 179 6.86 4.13 7.64
C ALA A 179 8.09 5.02 7.42
N TRP A 180 8.15 5.70 6.28
CA TRP A 180 9.19 6.69 6.00
C TRP A 180 8.70 8.09 6.31
N LYS A 181 8.98 8.55 7.54
CA LYS A 181 8.49 9.83 8.08
C LYS A 181 8.75 11.04 7.17
N PRO A 182 9.93 11.20 6.50
CA PRO A 182 10.15 12.34 5.62
C PRO A 182 9.13 12.43 4.48
N TRP A 183 8.79 11.31 3.85
CA TRP A 183 7.76 11.27 2.81
C TRP A 183 6.36 11.63 3.37
N ALA A 184 6.03 11.11 4.56
CA ALA A 184 4.75 11.42 5.19
C ALA A 184 4.60 12.92 5.48
N ILE A 185 5.66 13.56 5.98
CA ILE A 185 5.71 15.02 6.21
C ILE A 185 5.57 15.78 4.89
N GLU A 186 6.32 15.39 3.85
CA GLU A 186 6.27 16.04 2.54
C GLU A 186 4.86 15.94 1.94
N LEU A 187 4.22 14.77 2.01
CA LEU A 187 2.85 14.56 1.51
C LEU A 187 1.84 15.45 2.25
N VAL A 188 1.89 15.48 3.58
CA VAL A 188 0.99 16.31 4.39
C VAL A 188 1.23 17.79 4.11
N THR A 189 2.48 18.25 4.02
CA THR A 189 2.82 19.63 3.66
C THR A 189 2.28 20.03 2.29
N ARG A 190 2.36 19.10 1.32
CA ARG A 190 1.81 19.33 -0.01
C ARG A 190 0.28 19.45 0.00
N LEU A 191 -0.40 18.54 0.71
CA LEU A 191 -1.85 18.58 0.87
C LEU A 191 -2.30 19.89 1.57
N GLU A 192 -1.59 20.32 2.62
CA GLU A 192 -1.85 21.58 3.31
C GLU A 192 -1.69 22.79 2.38
N ARG A 193 -0.59 22.86 1.63
CA ARG A 193 -0.37 23.91 0.62
C ARG A 193 -1.50 23.97 -0.41
N ASP A 194 -2.00 22.80 -0.83
CA ASP A 194 -3.08 22.66 -1.81
C ASP A 194 -4.48 22.75 -1.16
N ARG A 195 -4.53 23.12 0.15
CA ARG A 195 -5.75 23.37 0.97
C ARG A 195 -6.67 22.17 1.08
N TYR A 196 -6.09 21.00 1.28
CA TYR A 196 -6.86 19.78 1.58
C TYR A 196 -7.21 19.70 3.07
N THR A 197 -8.42 19.22 3.36
CA THR A 197 -8.76 18.67 4.66
C THR A 197 -8.17 17.27 4.76
N ILE A 198 -7.38 17.00 5.79
CA ILE A 198 -6.62 15.75 5.91
C ILE A 198 -7.18 14.91 7.04
N HIS A 199 -7.55 13.68 6.71
CA HIS A 199 -7.89 12.63 7.64
C HIS A 199 -6.83 11.52 7.54
N VAL A 200 -6.20 11.14 8.65
CA VAL A 200 -5.29 10.00 8.74
C VAL A 200 -6.04 8.81 9.32
N ALA A 201 -6.07 7.71 8.58
CA ALA A 201 -6.62 6.43 9.01
C ALA A 201 -5.49 5.43 9.19
N ASP A 202 -5.11 5.20 10.44
CA ASP A 202 -4.03 4.34 10.85
C ASP A 202 -4.56 2.95 11.19
N VAL A 203 -4.08 1.93 10.46
CA VAL A 203 -4.59 0.56 10.56
C VAL A 203 -3.45 -0.37 10.92
N GLU A 204 -3.50 -0.89 12.14
CA GLU A 204 -2.41 -1.64 12.72
C GLU A 204 -2.78 -3.09 13.05
N ALA A 205 -1.79 -3.95 13.02
CA ALA A 205 -1.85 -5.34 13.44
C ALA A 205 -0.52 -5.70 14.11
N SER A 206 -0.49 -6.78 14.91
CA SER A 206 0.79 -7.28 15.40
C SER A 206 1.66 -7.78 14.24
N ARG A 207 2.96 -7.84 14.47
CA ARG A 207 3.95 -8.36 13.50
C ARG A 207 3.56 -9.75 12.99
N GLU A 208 3.21 -10.65 13.92
CA GLU A 208 2.84 -12.02 13.62
C GLU A 208 1.58 -12.08 12.75
N LEU A 209 0.58 -11.29 13.12
CA LEU A 209 -0.68 -11.24 12.39
C LEU A 209 -0.52 -10.64 11.00
N ALA A 210 0.20 -9.53 10.88
CA ALA A 210 0.52 -8.91 9.59
C ALA A 210 1.25 -9.90 8.67
N THR A 211 2.27 -10.62 9.22
CA THR A 211 3.01 -11.66 8.51
C THR A 211 2.09 -12.81 8.06
N ALA A 212 1.25 -13.33 8.95
CA ALA A 212 0.31 -14.41 8.62
C ALA A 212 -0.64 -13.99 7.48
N ARG A 213 -1.15 -12.75 7.52
CA ARG A 213 -2.09 -12.23 6.51
C ARG A 213 -1.44 -12.01 5.14
N ILE A 214 -0.19 -11.53 5.06
CA ILE A 214 0.49 -11.40 3.76
C ILE A 214 0.76 -12.76 3.12
N VAL A 215 1.18 -13.77 3.93
CA VAL A 215 1.38 -15.13 3.45
C VAL A 215 0.06 -15.74 2.98
N HIS A 216 -1.00 -15.63 3.78
CA HIS A 216 -2.33 -16.13 3.44
C HIS A 216 -2.85 -15.52 2.14
N ARG A 217 -2.73 -14.19 1.96
CA ARG A 217 -3.14 -13.51 0.74
C ARG A 217 -2.35 -13.97 -0.50
N TRP A 218 -1.03 -14.18 -0.35
CA TRP A 218 -0.21 -14.74 -1.42
C TRP A 218 -0.68 -16.15 -1.77
N GLN A 219 -0.93 -17.03 -0.80
CA GLN A 219 -1.41 -18.39 -1.02
C GLN A 219 -2.79 -18.41 -1.70
N GLN A 220 -3.71 -17.54 -1.28
CA GLN A 220 -5.03 -17.40 -1.93
C GLN A 220 -4.91 -17.04 -3.41
N GLY A 221 -4.11 -16.02 -3.73
CA GLY A 221 -3.90 -15.60 -5.10
C GLY A 221 -3.18 -16.66 -5.95
N LEU A 222 -2.23 -17.38 -5.36
CA LEU A 222 -1.57 -18.51 -6.04
C LEU A 222 -2.56 -19.65 -6.31
N THR A 223 -3.39 -20.00 -5.33
CA THR A 223 -4.43 -21.03 -5.49
C THR A 223 -5.45 -20.63 -6.58
N ALA A 224 -5.86 -19.37 -6.59
CA ALA A 224 -6.76 -18.86 -7.62
C ALA A 224 -6.12 -18.99 -9.01
N ALA A 225 -4.85 -18.64 -9.16
CA ALA A 225 -4.12 -18.72 -10.43
C ALA A 225 -3.92 -20.17 -10.92
N LEU A 226 -3.72 -21.10 -10.00
CA LEU A 226 -3.60 -22.53 -10.33
C LEU A 226 -4.92 -23.14 -10.81
N ASN A 227 -6.05 -22.63 -10.31
CA ASN A 227 -7.39 -23.10 -10.66
C ASN A 227 -8.04 -22.25 -11.78
N ALA A 228 -7.36 -21.21 -12.25
CA ALA A 228 -7.90 -20.32 -13.28
C ALA A 228 -8.03 -21.03 -14.61
N SER A 229 -9.14 -20.76 -15.32
CA SER A 229 -9.26 -21.09 -16.73
C SER A 229 -8.27 -20.25 -17.57
N GLU A 230 -7.96 -20.76 -18.77
CA GLU A 230 -7.07 -20.02 -19.67
C GLU A 230 -7.59 -18.62 -20.06
N ASP A 231 -8.87 -18.38 -19.89
CA ASP A 231 -9.55 -17.16 -20.34
C ASP A 231 -9.67 -16.05 -19.27
N ASP A 232 -9.14 -16.25 -18.04
CA ASP A 232 -9.18 -15.24 -17.00
C ASP A 232 -7.79 -14.61 -16.71
N PRO A 233 -7.44 -13.49 -17.37
CA PRO A 233 -6.13 -12.86 -17.19
C PRO A 233 -5.90 -12.35 -15.77
N ALA A 234 -6.94 -11.95 -15.04
CA ALA A 234 -6.80 -11.38 -13.70
C ALA A 234 -6.36 -12.43 -12.68
N THR A 235 -6.95 -13.63 -12.74
CA THR A 235 -6.56 -14.74 -11.84
C THR A 235 -5.19 -15.31 -12.19
N ARG A 236 -4.74 -15.19 -13.45
CA ARG A 236 -3.40 -15.63 -13.89
C ARG A 236 -2.25 -14.81 -13.30
N MET A 237 -2.51 -13.65 -12.72
CA MET A 237 -1.48 -12.82 -12.11
C MET A 237 -0.83 -13.47 -10.89
N GLY A 238 -1.50 -14.43 -10.23
CA GLY A 238 -1.02 -15.09 -9.03
C GLY A 238 -1.11 -14.25 -7.78
N GLY A 239 -0.65 -14.82 -6.66
CA GLY A 239 -0.58 -14.12 -5.40
C GLY A 239 0.58 -13.12 -5.35
N ARG A 240 0.33 -11.95 -4.79
CA ARG A 240 1.38 -10.96 -4.59
C ARG A 240 2.38 -11.44 -3.55
N TRP A 241 3.62 -11.60 -3.96
CA TRP A 241 4.72 -11.91 -3.06
C TRP A 241 5.22 -10.63 -2.36
N LEU A 242 5.29 -10.70 -1.03
CA LEU A 242 5.96 -9.71 -0.20
C LEU A 242 6.83 -10.46 0.81
N PRO A 243 8.16 -10.21 0.84
CA PRO A 243 9.04 -10.87 1.80
C PRO A 243 8.66 -10.51 3.24
N ILE A 244 8.71 -11.48 4.15
CA ILE A 244 8.43 -11.26 5.58
C ILE A 244 9.33 -10.16 6.16
N SER A 245 10.57 -10.08 5.70
CA SER A 245 11.52 -9.02 6.09
C SER A 245 11.00 -7.60 5.81
N ALA A 246 10.08 -7.42 4.88
CA ALA A 246 9.45 -6.12 4.64
C ALA A 246 8.48 -5.72 5.77
N VAL A 247 7.84 -6.70 6.41
CA VAL A 247 7.03 -6.47 7.62
C VAL A 247 7.94 -6.31 8.83
N ASP A 248 8.92 -7.20 8.97
CA ASP A 248 9.85 -7.22 10.12
C ASP A 248 10.50 -5.86 10.35
N ARG A 249 10.97 -5.21 9.29
CA ARG A 249 11.60 -3.88 9.35
C ARG A 249 10.72 -2.81 9.96
N LEU A 250 9.40 -2.95 9.90
CA LEU A 250 8.46 -1.99 10.48
C LEU A 250 8.35 -2.10 12.00
N PHE A 251 8.85 -3.21 12.60
CA PHE A 251 8.75 -3.48 14.03
C PHE A 251 10.10 -3.54 14.75
N THR A 252 11.22 -3.75 14.04
CA THR A 252 12.53 -3.99 14.66
C THR A 252 13.20 -2.74 15.23
N ASP A 253 12.94 -1.57 14.65
CA ASP A 253 13.63 -0.33 15.03
C ASP A 253 12.75 0.64 15.82
N THR A 254 11.58 0.16 16.28
CA THR A 254 10.61 1.01 16.95
C THR A 254 11.01 1.22 18.39
N ARG A 255 11.46 2.42 18.74
CA ARG A 255 11.82 2.83 20.10
C ARG A 255 11.04 4.07 20.52
N LEU A 256 10.68 4.11 21.80
CA LEU A 256 10.19 5.34 22.43
C LEU A 256 11.32 6.39 22.51
N PRO A 257 10.98 7.69 22.67
CA PRO A 257 11.97 8.74 22.89
C PRO A 257 12.91 8.47 24.09
N ASP A 258 12.46 7.68 25.07
CA ASP A 258 13.27 7.23 26.22
C ASP A 258 14.17 6.01 25.92
N GLY A 259 14.17 5.54 24.65
CA GLY A 259 15.00 4.42 24.18
C GLY A 259 14.42 3.03 24.44
N LYS A 260 13.25 2.91 25.10
CA LYS A 260 12.60 1.61 25.31
C LYS A 260 12.06 1.03 24.03
N PRO A 261 12.23 -0.28 23.77
CA PRO A 261 11.65 -0.92 22.60
C PRO A 261 10.12 -0.93 22.70
N LEU A 262 9.47 -0.56 21.60
CA LEU A 262 8.03 -0.70 21.40
C LEU A 262 7.74 -2.05 20.74
N HIS A 263 7.62 -3.09 21.56
CA HIS A 263 7.50 -4.46 21.06
C HIS A 263 6.25 -4.74 20.20
N ASP A 264 5.18 -3.94 20.37
CA ASP A 264 3.87 -4.22 19.76
C ASP A 264 3.38 -3.12 18.81
N ARG A 265 4.21 -2.13 18.51
CA ARG A 265 3.85 -1.04 17.61
C ARG A 265 4.80 -0.95 16.42
N SER A 266 4.23 -0.70 15.25
CA SER A 266 5.01 -0.46 14.06
C SER A 266 5.57 0.97 14.03
N VAL A 267 6.64 1.18 13.27
CA VAL A 267 7.11 2.54 12.96
C VAL A 267 6.06 3.35 12.20
N SER A 268 5.15 2.66 11.47
CA SER A 268 4.01 3.28 10.79
C SER A 268 3.08 3.97 11.76
N GLU A 269 2.68 3.28 12.86
CA GLU A 269 1.81 3.85 13.90
C GLU A 269 2.43 5.08 14.56
N LEU A 270 3.73 5.00 14.90
CA LEU A 270 4.42 6.13 15.51
C LEU A 270 4.45 7.35 14.59
N ASN A 271 4.87 7.15 13.35
CA ASN A 271 4.95 8.23 12.38
C ASN A 271 3.59 8.82 12.04
N ALA A 272 2.57 7.97 11.84
CA ALA A 272 1.21 8.42 11.53
C ALA A 272 0.65 9.31 12.64
N ARG A 273 0.86 8.89 13.90
CA ARG A 273 0.42 9.66 15.06
C ARG A 273 1.20 10.97 15.20
N GLU A 274 2.51 10.94 15.13
CA GLU A 274 3.38 12.10 15.30
C GLU A 274 3.12 13.14 14.21
N VAL A 275 3.08 12.73 12.93
CA VAL A 275 2.75 13.62 11.80
C VAL A 275 1.35 14.22 11.96
N SER A 276 0.38 13.45 12.45
CA SER A 276 -0.97 13.95 12.70
C SER A 276 -1.02 14.98 13.83
N GLU A 277 -0.24 14.79 14.88
CA GLU A 277 -0.17 15.73 16.01
C GLU A 277 0.57 17.03 15.64
N GLU A 278 1.65 16.92 14.87
CA GLU A 278 2.50 18.05 14.47
C GLU A 278 1.86 18.93 13.39
N SER A 279 1.11 18.37 12.43
CA SER A 279 0.54 19.15 11.34
C SER A 279 -0.87 19.69 11.69
N PRO A 280 -1.06 21.03 11.67
CA PRO A 280 -2.37 21.62 11.89
C PRO A 280 -3.38 21.31 10.79
N ALA A 281 -2.93 20.90 9.60
CA ALA A 281 -3.78 20.54 8.47
C ALA A 281 -4.48 19.18 8.65
N VAL A 282 -3.96 18.32 9.54
CA VAL A 282 -4.63 17.07 9.88
C VAL A 282 -5.77 17.36 10.86
N THR A 283 -6.98 17.26 10.37
CA THR A 283 -8.19 17.56 11.14
C THR A 283 -8.71 16.35 11.91
N ARG A 284 -8.37 15.14 11.45
CA ARG A 284 -8.84 13.89 12.05
C ARG A 284 -7.78 12.78 11.95
N TYR A 285 -7.66 12.00 13.03
CA TYR A 285 -6.87 10.78 13.12
C TYR A 285 -7.74 9.66 13.70
N ASP A 286 -7.86 8.55 13.01
CA ASP A 286 -8.50 7.33 13.47
C ASP A 286 -7.50 6.19 13.55
N LEU A 287 -7.48 5.47 14.67
CA LEU A 287 -6.71 4.25 14.84
C LEU A 287 -7.63 3.03 14.75
N TYR A 288 -7.25 2.10 13.92
CA TYR A 288 -7.88 0.78 13.78
C TYR A 288 -6.90 -0.31 14.15
N ARG A 289 -7.36 -1.42 14.73
CA ARG A 289 -6.55 -2.60 15.00
C ARG A 289 -7.21 -3.87 14.50
N THR A 290 -6.40 -4.73 13.92
CA THR A 290 -6.80 -6.08 13.54
C THR A 290 -6.25 -7.06 14.58
N PHE A 291 -7.13 -7.95 15.07
CA PHE A 291 -6.80 -8.90 16.15
C PHE A 291 -6.74 -10.36 15.69
N ALA A 292 -7.33 -10.71 14.53
CA ALA A 292 -7.30 -12.05 13.97
C ALA A 292 -7.15 -12.06 12.45
N VAL A 293 -6.71 -13.20 11.89
CA VAL A 293 -6.40 -13.32 10.44
C VAL A 293 -7.64 -13.12 9.58
N ASP A 294 -8.77 -13.64 10.01
CA ASP A 294 -10.07 -13.69 9.32
C ASP A 294 -11.01 -12.55 9.71
N GLN A 295 -10.57 -11.66 10.60
CA GLN A 295 -11.36 -10.51 11.05
C GLN A 295 -10.91 -9.21 10.39
N GLY A 296 -11.86 -8.29 10.22
CA GLY A 296 -11.58 -6.92 9.81
C GLY A 296 -10.97 -6.10 10.95
N PRO A 297 -10.42 -4.92 10.64
CA PRO A 297 -9.91 -4.01 11.65
C PRO A 297 -11.06 -3.40 12.45
N GLU A 298 -10.88 -3.32 13.76
CA GLU A 298 -11.79 -2.65 14.68
C GLU A 298 -11.33 -1.21 14.92
N HIS A 299 -12.29 -0.28 14.98
CA HIS A 299 -11.99 1.10 15.29
C HIS A 299 -11.70 1.24 16.80
N ILE A 300 -10.54 1.78 17.16
CA ILE A 300 -10.03 1.83 18.54
C ILE A 300 -10.08 3.23 19.13
N GLU A 301 -9.72 4.24 18.34
CA GLU A 301 -9.60 5.61 18.80
C GLU A 301 -9.87 6.58 17.67
N ARG A 302 -10.56 7.70 18.00
CA ARG A 302 -10.69 8.87 17.14
C ARG A 302 -10.15 10.08 17.86
N ARG A 303 -9.41 10.88 17.13
CA ARG A 303 -9.00 12.23 17.53
C ARG A 303 -9.43 13.23 16.49
N GLU A 304 -9.88 14.38 16.92
CA GLU A 304 -10.29 15.48 16.05
C GLU A 304 -9.62 16.77 16.52
N ARG A 305 -9.29 17.62 15.56
CA ARG A 305 -8.67 18.90 15.85
C ARG A 305 -9.73 19.97 16.01
N THR A 306 -9.77 20.55 17.19
CA THR A 306 -10.58 21.74 17.47
C THR A 306 -9.93 22.98 16.87
N THR A 307 -10.71 24.01 16.57
CA THR A 307 -10.22 25.23 15.90
C THR A 307 -9.03 25.84 16.66
N GLY A 308 -7.84 25.81 16.06
CA GLY A 308 -6.59 26.31 16.64
C GLY A 308 -5.97 25.45 17.75
N GLY A 309 -6.51 24.22 17.98
CA GLY A 309 -6.12 23.35 19.07
C GLY A 309 -5.25 22.15 18.67
N ARG A 310 -4.99 21.28 19.66
CA ARG A 310 -4.36 19.98 19.48
C ARG A 310 -5.40 18.97 18.98
N LEU A 311 -4.94 17.85 18.41
CA LEU A 311 -5.78 16.69 18.16
C LEU A 311 -6.22 16.08 19.51
N GLU A 312 -7.49 16.24 19.85
CA GLU A 312 -8.07 15.74 21.09
C GLU A 312 -8.83 14.43 20.83
N ARG A 313 -8.76 13.51 21.78
CA ARG A 313 -9.49 12.26 21.70
C ARG A 313 -10.97 12.52 21.86
N THR A 314 -11.76 12.28 20.81
CA THR A 314 -13.21 12.46 20.83
C THR A 314 -13.94 11.14 21.05
N TRP A 315 -13.28 10.00 20.77
CA TRP A 315 -13.85 8.67 20.98
C TRP A 315 -12.75 7.62 21.24
N SER A 316 -13.11 6.58 22.05
CA SER A 316 -12.26 5.40 22.27
C SER A 316 -13.14 4.17 22.58
N ALA A 317 -12.77 3.01 22.05
CA ALA A 317 -13.46 1.74 22.32
C ALA A 317 -13.48 1.37 23.82
N THR A 318 -12.51 1.81 24.61
CA THR A 318 -12.46 1.59 26.06
C THR A 318 -13.46 2.43 26.85
N ASN A 319 -14.04 3.47 26.26
CA ASN A 319 -15.05 4.33 26.90
C ASN A 319 -16.50 3.84 26.72
N THR A 320 -16.72 2.70 26.06
CA THR A 320 -18.07 2.12 25.88
C THR A 320 -18.70 1.60 27.16
N GLN A 321 -17.98 1.61 28.31
CA GLN A 321 -18.52 1.31 29.63
C GLN A 321 -19.13 2.55 30.35
N ASP A 322 -19.01 3.75 29.80
CA ASP A 322 -19.69 4.93 30.30
C ASP A 322 -21.15 4.91 29.84
N PRO A 323 -22.15 4.88 30.75
CA PRO A 323 -23.58 4.83 30.37
C PRO A 323 -24.05 6.00 29.50
N LYS A 324 -23.28 7.09 29.39
CA LYS A 324 -23.56 8.24 28.52
C LYS A 324 -23.11 8.01 27.06
N CYS A 325 -22.30 6.97 26.79
CA CYS A 325 -21.80 6.63 25.44
C CYS A 325 -22.42 5.34 24.87
N ALA A 326 -23.19 4.61 25.68
CA ALA A 326 -23.87 3.38 25.24
C ALA A 326 -24.99 3.74 24.24
N GLY A 327 -24.70 3.65 22.95
CA GLY A 327 -25.70 3.87 21.88
C GLY A 327 -25.21 4.64 20.65
N ARG A 328 -23.95 5.10 20.65
CA ARG A 328 -23.36 5.69 19.46
C ARG A 328 -22.25 4.81 18.93
N THR A 329 -22.60 3.80 18.16
CA THR A 329 -21.72 3.37 17.07
C THR A 329 -21.49 4.61 16.22
N PRO A 330 -20.26 5.08 16.01
CA PRO A 330 -20.04 6.17 15.09
C PRO A 330 -20.44 5.67 13.71
N GLU A 331 -21.63 6.07 13.25
CA GLU A 331 -21.90 6.04 11.82
C GLU A 331 -20.73 6.78 11.15
N PRO A 332 -20.31 6.36 9.96
CA PRO A 332 -19.29 7.06 9.20
C PRO A 332 -19.86 8.39 8.70
N GLU A 333 -20.10 9.32 9.63
CA GLU A 333 -20.45 10.70 9.32
C GLU A 333 -19.18 11.42 8.82
N ILE A 334 -19.01 11.37 7.51
CA ILE A 334 -18.41 12.48 6.77
C ILE A 334 -19.64 13.32 6.34
N ASP A 335 -20.32 13.91 7.30
CA ASP A 335 -21.35 14.89 7.03
C ASP A 335 -20.73 16.29 7.05
N HIS A 336 -21.01 16.99 5.96
CA HIS A 336 -20.83 18.44 5.75
C HIS A 336 -19.41 18.99 5.95
N MET A 337 -18.56 18.72 4.98
CA MET A 337 -17.65 19.75 4.46
C MET A 337 -17.65 19.74 2.94
#